data_ed3105044d5fb957a9753dbe8ebbe913
#
_entry.id   ed3105044d5fb957a9753dbe8ebbe913
#
_cell.length_a   1.000
_cell.length_b   1.000
_cell.length_c   1.000
_cell.angle_alpha   90.00
_cell.angle_beta   90.00
_cell.angle_gamma   90.00
#
_symmetry.space_group_name_H-M   'P 1'
#
loop_
_entity.id
_entity.type
_entity.pdbx_description
1 polymer ?
#
loop_
_entity_poly.entity_id
_entity_poly.type
_entity_poly.pdbx_seq_one_letter_code
_entity_poly.pdbx_strand_id
1 'polypeptide(L)'
;MNNCNVIAVSDNAFRGLENTLQSLSLASNGLRSVPVVALRQLRLLSQLDLSSNYIKFVPDNAFVTLRLKTLKMAENNLTVSDNALRGLETSLKNLNLKGCQLKSIPLAVRDLQGLAFLDLAQNNLRTIEPGSLQRLNALTALNLERNVIQKLHRDVFLGVNDTLSSLSMLNNLLTEFPVEAIRSLPELRVSCINSYIMSVWL
;
A
#
# COMPACT_ATOMS: atom_id res chain seq x y z
N MET A 1 -7.86 -16.15 12.18
CA MET A 1 -8.20 -15.49 13.47
C MET A 1 -8.90 -14.15 13.24
N ASN A 2 -9.81 -14.07 12.28
CA ASN A 2 -10.52 -12.83 11.99
C ASN A 2 -11.72 -12.68 12.94
N ASN A 3 -12.02 -11.42 13.32
CA ASN A 3 -13.19 -11.09 14.14
C ASN A 3 -13.28 -11.85 15.50
N CYS A 4 -12.13 -12.02 16.14
CA CYS A 4 -12.00 -12.78 17.39
C CYS A 4 -11.79 -11.90 18.63
N ASN A 5 -11.91 -10.56 18.48
CA ASN A 5 -11.69 -9.60 19.57
C ASN A 5 -10.27 -9.65 20.17
N VAL A 6 -9.28 -10.06 19.38
CA VAL A 6 -7.87 -10.14 19.82
C VAL A 6 -7.32 -8.73 19.98
N ILE A 7 -6.96 -8.34 21.19
CA ILE A 7 -6.41 -7.01 21.49
C ILE A 7 -4.88 -6.99 21.53
N ALA A 8 -4.24 -8.13 21.72
CA ALA A 8 -2.79 -8.30 21.73
C ALA A 8 -2.41 -9.72 21.32
N VAL A 9 -1.20 -9.87 20.80
CA VAL A 9 -0.61 -11.16 20.43
C VAL A 9 0.66 -11.30 21.28
N SER A 10 0.76 -12.39 22.06
CA SER A 10 1.94 -12.67 22.87
C SER A 10 3.15 -12.99 21.98
N ASP A 11 4.35 -12.72 22.48
CA ASP A 11 5.61 -12.92 21.74
C ASP A 11 5.80 -14.38 21.26
N ASN A 12 5.25 -15.34 21.99
CA ASN A 12 5.33 -16.77 21.67
C ASN A 12 4.06 -17.33 21.02
N ALA A 13 3.11 -16.50 20.59
CA ALA A 13 1.80 -16.93 20.09
C ALA A 13 1.88 -17.89 18.89
N PHE A 14 2.94 -17.84 18.11
CA PHE A 14 3.13 -18.65 16.90
C PHE A 14 4.26 -19.68 17.06
N ARG A 15 4.67 -19.96 18.28
CA ARG A 15 5.73 -20.95 18.57
C ARG A 15 5.34 -22.32 18.03
N GLY A 16 6.24 -22.96 17.30
CA GLY A 16 6.02 -24.24 16.61
C GLY A 16 5.47 -24.11 15.19
N LEU A 17 5.15 -22.86 14.73
CA LEU A 17 4.66 -22.60 13.37
C LEU A 17 5.72 -21.95 12.47
N GLU A 18 6.95 -21.79 12.95
CA GLU A 18 8.02 -21.03 12.30
C GLU A 18 8.35 -21.54 10.90
N ASN A 19 8.25 -22.85 10.70
CA ASN A 19 8.61 -23.55 9.47
C ASN A 19 7.40 -24.06 8.66
N THR A 20 6.19 -23.64 9.00
CA THR A 20 4.97 -24.12 8.34
C THR A 20 4.01 -23.03 7.94
N LEU A 21 3.88 -21.97 8.75
CA LEU A 21 2.87 -20.93 8.53
C LEU A 21 3.24 -20.02 7.35
N GLN A 22 2.44 -20.06 6.29
CA GLN A 22 2.63 -19.25 5.09
C GLN A 22 1.63 -18.09 4.98
N SER A 23 0.47 -18.20 5.60
CA SER A 23 -0.57 -17.18 5.58
C SER A 23 -1.14 -16.97 6.97
N LEU A 24 -1.16 -15.71 7.41
CA LEU A 24 -1.72 -15.31 8.71
C LEU A 24 -2.69 -14.15 8.51
N SER A 25 -3.92 -14.33 8.95
CA SER A 25 -4.84 -13.22 9.06
C SER A 25 -5.22 -12.96 10.52
N LEU A 26 -4.99 -11.71 10.92
CA LEU A 26 -5.41 -11.11 12.19
C LEU A 26 -6.37 -9.94 11.92
N ALA A 27 -7.01 -9.93 10.75
CA ALA A 27 -7.92 -8.87 10.36
C ALA A 27 -9.18 -8.81 11.25
N SER A 28 -9.77 -7.63 11.32
CA SER A 28 -10.99 -7.37 12.08
C SER A 28 -10.86 -7.78 13.55
N ASN A 29 -9.85 -7.24 14.22
CA ASN A 29 -9.55 -7.47 15.64
C ASN A 29 -9.32 -6.13 16.36
N GLY A 30 -8.87 -6.20 17.61
CA GLY A 30 -8.62 -5.04 18.46
C GLY A 30 -7.14 -4.63 18.56
N LEU A 31 -6.28 -5.04 17.64
CA LEU A 31 -4.84 -4.79 17.73
C LEU A 31 -4.51 -3.31 17.65
N ARG A 32 -3.72 -2.80 18.58
CA ARG A 32 -3.25 -1.41 18.62
C ARG A 32 -1.83 -1.23 18.10
N SER A 33 -1.10 -2.32 17.89
CA SER A 33 0.27 -2.33 17.38
C SER A 33 0.51 -3.57 16.51
N VAL A 34 1.52 -3.50 15.64
CA VAL A 34 2.02 -4.67 14.91
C VAL A 34 2.70 -5.61 15.90
N PRO A 35 2.37 -6.92 15.94
CA PRO A 35 2.98 -7.88 16.86
C PRO A 35 4.38 -8.32 16.35
N VAL A 36 5.32 -7.38 16.29
CA VAL A 36 6.62 -7.54 15.62
C VAL A 36 7.40 -8.73 16.17
N VAL A 37 7.43 -8.92 17.49
CA VAL A 37 8.23 -9.99 18.12
C VAL A 37 7.67 -11.37 17.74
N ALA A 38 6.36 -11.54 17.82
CA ALA A 38 5.70 -12.80 17.44
C ALA A 38 5.90 -13.13 15.95
N LEU A 39 5.87 -12.11 15.08
CA LEU A 39 6.01 -12.29 13.63
C LEU A 39 7.44 -12.64 13.20
N ARG A 40 8.46 -12.14 13.90
CA ARG A 40 9.89 -12.30 13.52
C ARG A 40 10.33 -13.73 13.27
N GLN A 41 9.70 -14.68 13.90
CA GLN A 41 10.06 -16.10 13.81
C GLN A 41 9.45 -16.79 12.59
N LEU A 42 8.41 -16.22 11.98
CA LEU A 42 7.63 -16.83 10.90
C LEU A 42 8.30 -16.67 9.53
N ARG A 43 9.43 -17.35 9.33
CA ARG A 43 10.30 -17.17 8.14
C ARG A 43 9.65 -17.57 6.81
N LEU A 44 8.63 -18.44 6.84
CA LEU A 44 7.88 -18.88 5.66
C LEU A 44 6.62 -18.05 5.41
N LEU A 45 6.33 -17.05 6.27
CA LEU A 45 5.16 -16.22 6.12
C LEU A 45 5.26 -15.39 4.83
N SER A 46 4.31 -15.64 3.93
CA SER A 46 4.19 -15.01 2.62
C SER A 46 3.03 -14.02 2.55
N GLN A 47 1.99 -14.24 3.33
CA GLN A 47 0.80 -13.39 3.37
C GLN A 47 0.48 -13.00 4.81
N LEU A 48 0.36 -11.70 5.04
CA LEU A 48 -0.04 -11.14 6.33
C LEU A 48 -1.19 -10.15 6.14
N ASP A 49 -2.26 -10.37 6.88
CA ASP A 49 -3.42 -9.47 6.90
C ASP A 49 -3.64 -8.93 8.32
N LEU A 50 -3.44 -7.62 8.49
CA LEU A 50 -3.65 -6.84 9.71
C LEU A 50 -4.78 -5.81 9.53
N SER A 51 -5.59 -5.92 8.49
CA SER A 51 -6.64 -4.95 8.16
C SER A 51 -7.71 -4.85 9.24
N SER A 52 -8.41 -3.71 9.28
CA SER A 52 -9.53 -3.45 10.20
C SER A 52 -9.13 -3.71 11.67
N ASN A 53 -8.09 -3.04 12.09
CA ASN A 53 -7.61 -3.01 13.47
C ASN A 53 -7.48 -1.54 13.95
N TYR A 54 -6.87 -1.32 15.08
CA TYR A 54 -6.62 0.00 15.66
C TYR A 54 -5.11 0.33 15.67
N ILE A 55 -4.36 -0.20 14.71
CA ILE A 55 -2.92 0.03 14.61
C ILE A 55 -2.70 1.49 14.21
N LYS A 56 -1.89 2.21 15.01
CA LYS A 56 -1.58 3.62 14.77
C LYS A 56 -0.18 3.85 14.22
N PHE A 57 0.74 2.92 14.47
CA PHE A 57 2.13 3.09 14.11
C PHE A 57 2.77 1.78 13.64
N VAL A 58 3.52 1.86 12.54
CA VAL A 58 4.35 0.76 12.04
C VAL A 58 5.81 1.16 12.24
N PRO A 59 6.54 0.50 13.16
CA PRO A 59 7.90 0.90 13.52
C PRO A 59 8.91 0.49 12.45
N ASP A 60 10.11 1.06 12.52
CA ASP A 60 11.25 0.65 11.70
C ASP A 60 11.51 -0.86 11.83
N ASN A 61 11.85 -1.47 10.70
CA ASN A 61 12.20 -2.89 10.63
C ASN A 61 11.09 -3.85 11.12
N ALA A 62 9.81 -3.43 11.07
CA ALA A 62 8.69 -4.23 11.57
C ALA A 62 8.62 -5.62 10.91
N PHE A 63 9.04 -5.73 9.65
CA PHE A 63 8.93 -6.94 8.85
C PHE A 63 10.28 -7.44 8.31
N VAL A 64 11.41 -6.95 8.84
CA VAL A 64 12.76 -7.16 8.26
C VAL A 64 13.19 -8.63 8.12
N THR A 65 12.65 -9.52 8.95
CA THR A 65 12.98 -10.96 8.90
C THR A 65 12.03 -11.76 7.99
N LEU A 66 10.97 -11.13 7.51
CA LEU A 66 9.94 -11.77 6.71
C LEU A 66 10.25 -11.68 5.20
N ARG A 67 9.57 -12.52 4.42
CA ARG A 67 9.61 -12.50 2.96
C ARG A 67 8.21 -12.41 2.39
N LEU A 68 7.45 -11.43 2.89
CA LEU A 68 6.05 -11.26 2.50
C LEU A 68 5.93 -10.97 1.00
N LYS A 69 4.99 -11.65 0.37
CA LYS A 69 4.48 -11.34 -0.98
C LYS A 69 3.26 -10.43 -0.90
N THR A 70 2.47 -10.57 0.15
CA THR A 70 1.26 -9.77 0.37
C THR A 70 1.22 -9.24 1.79
N LEU A 71 1.06 -7.93 1.93
CA LEU A 71 0.81 -7.24 3.20
C LEU A 71 -0.45 -6.40 3.08
N LYS A 72 -1.45 -6.70 3.92
CA LYS A 72 -2.67 -5.91 4.03
C LYS A 72 -2.73 -5.25 5.39
N MET A 73 -2.95 -3.95 5.40
CA MET A 73 -3.08 -3.12 6.60
C MET A 73 -4.25 -2.13 6.47
N ALA A 74 -5.19 -2.41 5.57
CA ALA A 74 -6.32 -1.53 5.30
C ALA A 74 -7.16 -1.23 6.56
N GLU A 75 -7.89 -0.11 6.53
CA GLU A 75 -8.81 0.26 7.62
C GLU A 75 -8.11 0.30 9.00
N ASN A 76 -6.95 0.96 9.05
CA ASN A 76 -6.24 1.34 10.25
C ASN A 76 -5.98 2.86 10.23
N ASN A 77 -5.54 3.45 11.32
CA ASN A 77 -5.15 4.88 11.34
C ASN A 77 -3.62 4.96 11.44
N LEU A 78 -2.93 4.79 10.30
CA LEU A 78 -1.51 4.49 10.28
C LEU A 78 -0.62 5.73 10.15
N THR A 79 0.43 5.75 10.96
CA THR A 79 1.70 6.41 10.65
C THR A 79 2.73 5.32 10.36
N VAL A 80 3.41 5.41 9.22
CA VAL A 80 4.40 4.41 8.78
C VAL A 80 5.79 5.05 8.88
N SER A 81 6.67 4.45 9.66
CA SER A 81 8.06 4.89 9.78
C SER A 81 8.81 4.69 8.46
N ASP A 82 9.83 5.51 8.20
CA ASP A 82 10.55 5.53 6.91
C ASP A 82 11.21 4.20 6.56
N ASN A 83 11.62 3.42 7.56
CA ASN A 83 12.23 2.10 7.38
C ASN A 83 11.28 0.94 7.77
N ALA A 84 9.98 1.19 7.90
CA ALA A 84 9.01 0.19 8.37
C ALA A 84 8.95 -1.05 7.48
N LEU A 85 9.09 -0.89 6.16
CA LEU A 85 8.99 -1.95 5.16
C LEU A 85 10.35 -2.50 4.70
N ARG A 86 11.43 -2.14 5.41
CA ARG A 86 12.77 -2.64 5.13
C ARG A 86 12.82 -4.17 5.20
N GLY A 87 13.50 -4.78 4.23
CA GLY A 87 13.59 -6.23 4.04
C GLY A 87 12.52 -6.81 3.12
N LEU A 88 11.54 -5.99 2.69
CA LEU A 88 10.47 -6.38 1.76
C LEU A 88 10.68 -5.87 0.33
N GLU A 89 11.78 -5.18 0.05
CA GLU A 89 12.05 -4.42 -1.18
C GLU A 89 11.80 -5.24 -2.45
N THR A 90 12.23 -6.50 -2.47
CA THR A 90 12.12 -7.38 -3.64
C THR A 90 11.02 -8.43 -3.52
N SER A 91 10.63 -8.77 -2.29
CA SER A 91 9.67 -9.85 -2.03
C SER A 91 8.22 -9.39 -2.12
N LEU A 92 7.91 -8.16 -1.66
CA LEU A 92 6.53 -7.67 -1.61
C LEU A 92 6.00 -7.39 -3.01
N LYS A 93 4.86 -7.99 -3.33
CA LYS A 93 4.15 -7.84 -4.60
C LYS A 93 2.86 -7.07 -4.45
N ASN A 94 2.17 -7.21 -3.32
CA ASN A 94 0.90 -6.58 -3.07
C ASN A 94 0.91 -5.87 -1.72
N LEU A 95 0.69 -4.56 -1.73
CA LEU A 95 0.56 -3.74 -0.53
C LEU A 95 -0.80 -3.05 -0.52
N ASN A 96 -1.58 -3.30 0.52
CA ASN A 96 -2.87 -2.63 0.71
C ASN A 96 -2.83 -1.73 1.95
N LEU A 97 -2.94 -0.42 1.70
CA LEU A 97 -3.01 0.66 2.69
C LEU A 97 -4.31 1.48 2.54
N LYS A 98 -5.36 0.85 2.00
CA LYS A 98 -6.67 1.49 1.84
C LYS A 98 -7.24 1.93 3.20
N GLY A 99 -7.85 3.12 3.26
CA GLY A 99 -8.56 3.58 4.46
C GLY A 99 -7.65 3.85 5.67
N CYS A 100 -6.39 4.18 5.46
CA CYS A 100 -5.39 4.37 6.52
C CYS A 100 -5.20 5.82 6.96
N GLN A 101 -6.02 6.75 6.47
CA GLN A 101 -5.95 8.20 6.75
C GLN A 101 -4.63 8.86 6.33
N LEU A 102 -3.91 8.28 5.37
CA LEU A 102 -2.64 8.78 4.88
C LEU A 102 -2.82 10.12 4.16
N LYS A 103 -1.93 11.08 4.43
CA LYS A 103 -1.91 12.41 3.77
C LYS A 103 -0.92 12.47 2.61
N SER A 104 0.03 11.54 2.55
CA SER A 104 1.03 11.36 1.50
C SER A 104 1.38 9.87 1.38
N ILE A 105 2.03 9.48 0.30
CA ILE A 105 2.60 8.13 0.15
C ILE A 105 3.74 8.00 1.16
N PRO A 106 3.74 7.00 2.06
CA PRO A 106 4.81 6.82 3.04
C PRO A 106 6.17 6.61 2.37
N LEU A 107 7.23 7.21 2.92
CA LEU A 107 8.59 7.07 2.38
C LEU A 107 9.04 5.60 2.32
N ALA A 108 8.61 4.77 3.26
CA ALA A 108 8.89 3.33 3.28
C ALA A 108 8.44 2.60 2.00
N VAL A 109 7.47 3.13 1.25
CA VAL A 109 6.98 2.52 0.00
C VAL A 109 7.98 2.70 -1.14
N ARG A 110 8.79 3.75 -1.13
CA ARG A 110 9.68 4.14 -2.24
C ARG A 110 10.63 3.03 -2.71
N ASP A 111 11.12 2.22 -1.79
CA ASP A 111 12.16 1.24 -2.06
C ASP A 111 11.61 -0.15 -2.42
N LEU A 112 10.29 -0.31 -2.50
CA LEU A 112 9.64 -1.58 -2.82
C LEU A 112 9.71 -1.91 -4.32
N GLN A 113 10.91 -2.16 -4.82
CA GLN A 113 11.20 -2.40 -6.24
C GLN A 113 10.41 -3.59 -6.82
N GLY A 114 10.05 -4.56 -5.97
CA GLY A 114 9.27 -5.72 -6.36
C GLY A 114 7.77 -5.53 -6.39
N LEU A 115 7.26 -4.37 -5.95
CA LEU A 115 5.83 -4.13 -5.76
C LEU A 115 5.11 -4.06 -7.11
N ALA A 116 4.09 -4.90 -7.29
CA ALA A 116 3.26 -4.95 -8.50
C ALA A 116 1.91 -4.24 -8.32
N PHE A 117 1.33 -4.32 -7.13
CA PHE A 117 0.05 -3.68 -6.81
C PHE A 117 0.14 -2.85 -5.54
N LEU A 118 -0.27 -1.58 -5.63
CA LEU A 118 -0.37 -0.65 -4.50
C LEU A 118 -1.79 -0.10 -4.40
N ASP A 119 -2.46 -0.38 -3.27
CA ASP A 119 -3.77 0.17 -2.96
C ASP A 119 -3.67 1.26 -1.90
N LEU A 120 -3.95 2.49 -2.31
CA LEU A 120 -3.99 3.69 -1.49
C LEU A 120 -5.39 4.35 -1.50
N ALA A 121 -6.43 3.60 -1.89
CA ALA A 121 -7.78 4.11 -1.92
C ALA A 121 -8.28 4.57 -0.55
N GLN A 122 -9.26 5.47 -0.53
CA GLN A 122 -9.92 5.93 0.69
C GLN A 122 -8.95 6.52 1.73
N ASN A 123 -7.99 7.32 1.26
CA ASN A 123 -7.05 8.05 2.10
C ASN A 123 -7.29 9.58 1.98
N ASN A 124 -6.40 10.37 2.54
CA ASN A 124 -6.47 11.84 2.54
C ASN A 124 -5.36 12.46 1.67
N LEU A 125 -4.95 11.76 0.58
CA LEU A 125 -3.90 12.23 -0.32
C LEU A 125 -4.38 13.47 -1.07
N ARG A 126 -3.66 14.59 -0.96
CA ARG A 126 -3.95 15.83 -1.68
C ARG A 126 -3.18 15.95 -2.98
N THR A 127 -2.02 15.35 -3.04
CA THR A 127 -1.13 15.28 -4.17
C THR A 127 -0.30 14.00 -4.09
N ILE A 128 0.37 13.68 -5.18
CA ILE A 128 1.43 12.67 -5.21
C ILE A 128 2.71 13.43 -5.54
N GLU A 129 3.66 13.39 -4.62
CA GLU A 129 4.93 14.09 -4.80
C GLU A 129 5.73 13.44 -5.94
N PRO A 130 6.32 14.23 -6.86
CA PRO A 130 7.25 13.72 -7.85
C PRO A 130 8.37 12.89 -7.20
N GLY A 131 8.68 11.75 -7.78
CA GLY A 131 9.68 10.82 -7.24
C GLY A 131 9.16 9.86 -6.16
N SER A 132 7.91 10.00 -5.68
CA SER A 132 7.34 9.05 -4.71
C SER A 132 7.22 7.63 -5.26
N LEU A 133 7.10 7.48 -6.58
CA LEU A 133 6.95 6.21 -7.28
C LEU A 133 8.22 5.79 -8.03
N GLN A 134 9.27 6.62 -8.01
CA GLN A 134 10.42 6.54 -8.93
C GLN A 134 11.16 5.19 -8.91
N ARG A 135 11.12 4.46 -7.81
CA ARG A 135 11.85 3.18 -7.67
C ARG A 135 10.94 1.95 -7.70
N LEU A 136 9.65 2.14 -7.95
CA LEU A 136 8.67 1.06 -8.02
C LEU A 136 8.67 0.38 -9.41
N ASN A 137 9.81 -0.13 -9.83
CA ASN A 137 10.08 -0.59 -11.20
C ASN A 137 9.23 -1.80 -11.66
N ALA A 138 8.44 -2.39 -10.78
CA ALA A 138 7.55 -3.50 -11.10
C ALA A 138 6.06 -3.14 -10.93
N LEU A 139 5.74 -1.87 -10.65
CA LEU A 139 4.37 -1.46 -10.36
C LEU A 139 3.51 -1.48 -11.63
N THR A 140 2.53 -2.37 -11.65
CA THR A 140 1.59 -2.52 -12.77
C THR A 140 0.20 -1.96 -12.47
N ALA A 141 -0.18 -1.88 -11.19
CA ALA A 141 -1.48 -1.36 -10.82
C ALA A 141 -1.41 -0.46 -9.58
N LEU A 142 -2.03 0.72 -9.69
CA LEU A 142 -2.10 1.74 -8.64
C LEU A 142 -3.55 2.18 -8.44
N ASN A 143 -4.04 2.01 -7.21
CA ASN A 143 -5.37 2.45 -6.83
C ASN A 143 -5.29 3.68 -5.91
N LEU A 144 -5.83 4.81 -6.38
CA LEU A 144 -5.88 6.11 -5.70
C LEU A 144 -7.33 6.59 -5.50
N GLU A 145 -8.32 5.71 -5.63
CA GLU A 145 -9.73 6.07 -5.52
C GLU A 145 -10.08 6.71 -4.17
N ARG A 146 -11.08 7.61 -4.20
CA ARG A 146 -11.61 8.23 -2.97
C ARG A 146 -10.51 8.85 -2.11
N ASN A 147 -9.69 9.66 -2.74
CA ASN A 147 -8.76 10.57 -2.11
C ASN A 147 -9.22 12.03 -2.33
N VAL A 148 -8.39 12.99 -1.98
CA VAL A 148 -8.67 14.43 -2.15
C VAL A 148 -7.65 15.08 -3.10
N ILE A 149 -7.19 14.34 -4.12
CA ILE A 149 -6.19 14.78 -5.09
C ILE A 149 -6.82 15.84 -5.99
N GLN A 150 -6.23 17.03 -6.04
CA GLN A 150 -6.70 18.16 -6.83
C GLN A 150 -5.93 18.35 -8.13
N LYS A 151 -4.64 18.02 -8.13
CA LYS A 151 -3.74 18.16 -9.26
C LYS A 151 -2.69 17.03 -9.26
N LEU A 152 -2.21 16.71 -10.46
CA LEU A 152 -1.04 15.84 -10.65
C LEU A 152 0.07 16.63 -11.34
N HIS A 153 1.27 16.50 -10.84
CA HIS A 153 2.46 17.01 -11.56
C HIS A 153 2.73 16.12 -12.77
N ARG A 154 3.22 16.72 -13.88
CA ARG A 154 3.53 15.97 -15.10
C ARG A 154 4.50 14.79 -14.89
N ASP A 155 5.42 14.92 -13.95
CA ASP A 155 6.47 13.94 -13.65
C ASP A 155 6.09 12.97 -12.52
N VAL A 156 4.83 12.92 -12.13
CA VAL A 156 4.36 12.11 -10.98
C VAL A 156 4.56 10.62 -11.18
N PHE A 157 4.51 10.14 -12.43
CA PHE A 157 4.66 8.74 -12.80
C PHE A 157 6.07 8.35 -13.25
N LEU A 158 7.07 9.24 -13.09
CA LEU A 158 8.46 8.87 -13.37
C LEU A 158 8.89 7.64 -12.59
N GLY A 159 9.48 6.67 -13.28
CA GLY A 159 9.94 5.38 -12.75
C GLY A 159 8.90 4.24 -12.83
N VAL A 160 7.61 4.57 -13.06
CA VAL A 160 6.55 3.57 -13.30
C VAL A 160 5.92 3.70 -14.69
N ASN A 161 6.36 4.64 -15.49
CA ASN A 161 5.80 4.96 -16.81
C ASN A 161 5.81 3.74 -17.75
N ASP A 162 6.83 2.92 -17.73
CA ASP A 162 6.97 1.75 -18.61
C ASP A 162 6.31 0.47 -18.04
N THR A 163 5.73 0.53 -16.85
CA THR A 163 5.15 -0.65 -16.19
C THR A 163 3.70 -0.48 -15.76
N LEU A 164 3.28 0.76 -15.47
CA LEU A 164 1.94 1.03 -14.95
C LEU A 164 0.88 0.85 -16.04
N SER A 165 0.14 -0.24 -15.96
CA SER A 165 -0.92 -0.58 -16.93
C SER A 165 -2.34 -0.37 -16.39
N SER A 166 -2.50 -0.21 -15.09
CA SER A 166 -3.80 0.03 -14.45
C SER A 166 -3.71 1.17 -13.43
N LEU A 167 -4.50 2.22 -13.62
CA LEU A 167 -4.59 3.36 -12.73
C LEU A 167 -6.05 3.67 -12.42
N SER A 168 -6.42 3.69 -11.15
CA SER A 168 -7.73 4.16 -10.71
C SER A 168 -7.62 5.41 -9.84
N MET A 169 -8.36 6.46 -10.24
CA MET A 169 -8.40 7.77 -9.57
C MET A 169 -9.83 8.26 -9.37
N LEU A 170 -10.82 7.37 -9.40
CA LEU A 170 -12.23 7.72 -9.21
C LEU A 170 -12.45 8.44 -7.87
N ASN A 171 -13.42 9.35 -7.86
CA ASN A 171 -13.81 10.06 -6.65
C ASN A 171 -12.64 10.83 -5.98
N ASN A 172 -11.88 11.54 -6.80
CA ASN A 172 -10.91 12.55 -6.37
C ASN A 172 -11.47 13.97 -6.67
N LEU A 173 -10.69 14.99 -6.37
CA LEU A 173 -11.07 16.40 -6.51
C LEU A 173 -10.34 17.08 -7.69
N LEU A 174 -10.00 16.32 -8.72
CA LEU A 174 -9.34 16.86 -9.93
C LEU A 174 -10.26 17.90 -10.58
N THR A 175 -9.73 19.10 -10.82
CA THR A 175 -10.43 20.20 -11.49
C THR A 175 -10.25 20.18 -13.00
N GLU A 176 -9.23 19.45 -13.49
CA GLU A 176 -8.89 19.30 -14.90
C GLU A 176 -8.35 17.89 -15.17
N PHE A 177 -8.48 17.43 -16.40
CA PHE A 177 -7.90 16.14 -16.79
C PHE A 177 -6.36 16.27 -16.81
N PRO A 178 -5.61 15.37 -16.12
CA PRO A 178 -4.16 15.51 -15.98
C PRO A 178 -3.41 15.00 -17.22
N VAL A 179 -3.62 15.67 -18.36
CA VAL A 179 -3.14 15.26 -19.70
C VAL A 179 -1.66 14.94 -19.71
N GLU A 180 -0.84 15.86 -19.17
CA GLU A 180 0.63 15.71 -19.24
C GLU A 180 1.13 14.53 -18.40
N ALA A 181 0.51 14.27 -17.26
CA ALA A 181 0.85 13.12 -16.42
C ALA A 181 0.44 11.80 -17.09
N ILE A 182 -0.76 11.74 -17.67
CA ILE A 182 -1.29 10.51 -18.30
C ILE A 182 -0.56 10.18 -19.61
N ARG A 183 -0.16 11.20 -20.40
CA ARG A 183 0.63 10.99 -21.62
C ARG A 183 1.97 10.29 -21.36
N SER A 184 2.49 10.39 -20.15
CA SER A 184 3.74 9.72 -19.76
C SER A 184 3.59 8.20 -19.54
N LEU A 185 2.38 7.64 -19.68
CA LEU A 185 2.04 6.24 -19.39
C LEU A 185 1.69 5.44 -20.67
N PRO A 186 2.68 5.04 -21.49
CA PRO A 186 2.42 4.35 -22.77
C PRO A 186 1.77 2.96 -22.58
N GLU A 187 2.01 2.31 -21.44
CA GLU A 187 1.46 0.97 -21.14
C GLU A 187 0.07 1.02 -20.48
N LEU A 188 -0.51 2.21 -20.27
CA LEU A 188 -1.79 2.34 -19.58
C LEU A 188 -2.94 1.74 -20.42
N ARG A 189 -3.52 0.65 -19.95
CA ARG A 189 -4.62 -0.09 -20.61
C ARG A 189 -5.96 0.12 -19.93
N VAL A 190 -5.95 0.37 -18.63
CA VAL A 190 -7.14 0.58 -17.80
C VAL A 190 -6.94 1.84 -16.98
N SER A 191 -7.77 2.84 -17.23
CA SER A 191 -7.83 4.04 -16.39
C SER A 191 -9.27 4.37 -16.02
N CYS A 192 -9.49 4.59 -14.74
CA CYS A 192 -10.75 5.10 -14.20
C CYS A 192 -10.47 6.48 -13.61
N ILE A 193 -10.55 7.52 -14.44
CA ILE A 193 -10.36 8.91 -14.06
C ILE A 193 -11.71 9.59 -14.17
N ASN A 194 -12.13 10.21 -13.13
CA ASN A 194 -13.45 10.80 -12.83
C ASN A 194 -14.37 11.06 -14.04
N SER A 195 -15.57 10.49 -14.05
CA SER A 195 -16.55 10.55 -15.15
C SER A 195 -17.04 11.96 -15.52
N TYR A 196 -16.92 12.93 -14.65
CA TYR A 196 -17.32 14.32 -14.91
C TYR A 196 -16.42 15.06 -15.90
N ILE A 197 -15.20 14.59 -16.14
CA ILE A 197 -14.23 15.25 -17.04
C ILE A 197 -14.28 14.66 -18.45
N MET A 198 -14.76 13.42 -18.61
CA MET A 198 -14.85 12.75 -19.92
C MET A 198 -15.93 13.33 -20.84
N SER A 199 -16.94 14.05 -20.33
CA SER A 199 -18.01 14.63 -21.14
C SER A 199 -17.60 15.89 -21.94
N VAL A 200 -16.37 16.36 -21.80
CA VAL A 200 -15.87 17.56 -22.47
C VAL A 200 -14.92 17.24 -23.66
N TRP A 201 -14.58 15.95 -23.86
CA TRP A 201 -13.55 15.54 -24.84
C TRP A 201 -14.01 14.47 -25.85
N LEU A 202 -15.32 14.30 -26.02
CA LEU A 202 -15.95 13.58 -27.14
C LEU A 202 -16.59 14.61 -28.13
#